data_a5a576dfb8077d1cfb38e0a4b21f7b5c
#
_entry.id   a5a576dfb8077d1cfb38e0a4b21f7b5c
#
_cell.length_a   1.000
_cell.length_b   1.000
_cell.length_c   1.000
_cell.angle_alpha   90.00
_cell.angle_beta   90.00
_cell.angle_gamma   90.00
#
_symmetry.space_group_name_H-M   'P 1'
#
loop_
_entity.id
_entity.type
_entity.pdbx_description
1 polymer ?
#
loop_
_entity_poly.entity_id
_entity_poly.type
_entity_poly.pdbx_seq_one_letter_code
_entity_poly.pdbx_strand_id
1 'polypeptide(L)'
;IARSKDLQQFRLKIDSLTIDSQKRIELYHSEDRYSSIPSAKLPLDEKVLKSYVSYIDELIDTNLRSKRLQKTKEIDDYTYARRLYLTTIGRIPTQKELLEFIDDRDSNKKDKLIQKLLNSSGYVNHQLNWWTDMLRVKDRVNGTNINVGAVYRKWLRDSLYSKKPYDQIVRELVGSSGKLL
;
A
#
# COMPACT_ATOMS: atom_id res chain seq x y z
N ILE A 1 10.48 -54.65 14.32
CA ILE A 1 9.27 -54.76 13.48
C ILE A 1 8.31 -53.60 13.78
N ALA A 2 8.13 -53.17 15.05
CA ALA A 2 7.25 -52.04 15.39
C ALA A 2 7.71 -50.71 14.78
N ARG A 3 9.00 -50.42 14.83
CA ARG A 3 9.58 -49.15 14.31
C ARG A 3 9.41 -48.92 12.78
N SER A 4 9.27 -50.00 12.01
CA SER A 4 9.05 -49.95 10.56
C SER A 4 7.63 -49.54 10.17
N LYS A 5 6.63 -49.96 10.96
CA LYS A 5 5.20 -49.64 10.75
C LYS A 5 4.93 -48.17 11.10
N ASP A 6 5.53 -47.67 12.16
CA ASP A 6 5.38 -46.24 12.56
C ASP A 6 5.99 -45.30 11.54
N LEU A 7 7.15 -45.64 10.95
CA LEU A 7 7.76 -44.89 9.89
C LEU A 7 6.95 -44.90 8.60
N GLN A 8 6.33 -46.00 8.24
CA GLN A 8 5.41 -46.07 7.09
C GLN A 8 4.15 -45.24 7.29
N GLN A 9 3.53 -45.30 8.48
CA GLN A 9 2.38 -44.46 8.79
C GLN A 9 2.71 -42.96 8.81
N PHE A 10 3.91 -42.61 9.33
CA PHE A 10 4.39 -41.22 9.32
C PHE A 10 4.63 -40.72 7.89
N ARG A 11 5.18 -41.56 7.03
CA ARG A 11 5.43 -41.25 5.60
C ARG A 11 4.13 -41.02 4.84
N LEU A 12 3.13 -41.92 5.03
CA LEU A 12 1.79 -41.77 4.43
C LEU A 12 1.08 -40.49 4.90
N LYS A 13 1.29 -40.09 6.16
CA LYS A 13 0.71 -38.87 6.70
C LYS A 13 1.38 -37.61 6.11
N ILE A 14 2.69 -37.66 5.90
CA ILE A 14 3.43 -36.57 5.21
C ILE A 14 2.98 -36.47 3.75
N ASP A 15 2.88 -37.61 3.04
CA ASP A 15 2.47 -37.62 1.66
C ASP A 15 1.03 -37.10 1.48
N SER A 16 0.11 -37.44 2.39
CA SER A 16 -1.25 -36.89 2.40
C SER A 16 -1.31 -35.39 2.64
N LEU A 17 -0.47 -34.86 3.55
CA LEU A 17 -0.36 -33.43 3.81
C LEU A 17 0.27 -32.69 2.64
N THR A 18 1.21 -33.31 1.94
CA THR A 18 1.86 -32.73 0.75
C THR A 18 0.90 -32.69 -0.44
N ILE A 19 0.09 -33.72 -0.63
CA ILE A 19 -0.96 -33.76 -1.67
C ILE A 19 -2.05 -32.72 -1.36
N ASP A 20 -2.44 -32.55 -0.10
CA ASP A 20 -3.43 -31.54 0.28
C ASP A 20 -2.88 -30.12 0.12
N SER A 21 -1.60 -29.90 0.40
CA SER A 21 -0.95 -28.61 0.15
C SER A 21 -0.75 -28.33 -1.35
N GLN A 22 -0.45 -29.33 -2.17
CA GLN A 22 -0.41 -29.19 -3.62
C GLN A 22 -1.80 -28.91 -4.21
N LYS A 23 -2.84 -29.60 -3.77
CA LYS A 23 -4.22 -29.29 -4.16
C LYS A 23 -4.65 -27.89 -3.72
N ARG A 24 -4.22 -27.43 -2.55
CA ARG A 24 -4.45 -26.06 -2.11
C ARG A 24 -3.73 -25.06 -3.01
N ILE A 25 -2.49 -25.34 -3.42
CA ILE A 25 -1.71 -24.50 -4.35
C ILE A 25 -2.39 -24.49 -5.72
N GLU A 26 -2.83 -25.61 -6.26
CA GLU A 26 -3.59 -25.69 -7.53
C GLU A 26 -4.92 -24.94 -7.44
N LEU A 27 -5.61 -25.01 -6.30
CA LEU A 27 -6.82 -24.24 -6.02
C LEU A 27 -6.54 -22.73 -5.90
N TYR A 28 -5.35 -22.33 -5.46
CA TYR A 28 -4.90 -20.92 -5.46
C TYR A 28 -4.49 -20.43 -6.85
N HIS A 29 -4.00 -21.32 -7.72
CA HIS A 29 -3.59 -20.98 -9.08
C HIS A 29 -4.72 -21.10 -10.12
N SER A 30 -5.91 -21.60 -9.76
CA SER A 30 -7.05 -21.58 -10.67
C SER A 30 -7.52 -20.14 -10.84
N GLU A 31 -7.28 -19.56 -11.99
CA GLU A 31 -7.66 -18.20 -12.38
C GLU A 31 -9.14 -17.89 -12.16
N ASP A 32 -9.99 -18.91 -12.12
CA ASP A 32 -11.44 -18.79 -11.97
C ASP A 32 -11.92 -18.31 -10.59
N ARG A 33 -11.12 -18.44 -9.51
CA ARG A 33 -11.52 -17.94 -8.18
C ARG A 33 -11.37 -16.44 -8.01
N TYR A 34 -10.51 -15.82 -8.80
CA TYR A 34 -10.24 -14.39 -8.70
C TYR A 34 -11.02 -13.57 -9.72
N SER A 35 -11.54 -14.20 -10.78
CA SER A 35 -12.42 -13.56 -11.76
C SER A 35 -13.80 -13.21 -11.18
N SER A 36 -14.23 -13.89 -10.11
CA SER A 36 -15.52 -13.66 -9.44
C SER A 36 -15.47 -12.68 -8.28
N ILE A 37 -14.28 -12.24 -7.83
CA ILE A 37 -14.20 -11.09 -6.92
C ILE A 37 -14.37 -9.87 -7.82
N PRO A 38 -15.51 -9.16 -7.75
CA PRO A 38 -15.63 -7.94 -8.52
C PRO A 38 -14.45 -7.07 -8.11
N SER A 39 -13.57 -6.77 -9.06
CA SER A 39 -12.68 -5.64 -8.91
C SER A 39 -13.60 -4.52 -8.45
N ALA A 40 -13.40 -4.02 -7.24
CA ALA A 40 -14.18 -2.90 -6.77
C ALA A 40 -13.96 -1.80 -7.79
N LYS A 41 -14.87 -1.71 -8.78
CA LYS A 41 -14.90 -0.60 -9.70
C LYS A 41 -15.28 0.62 -8.87
N LEU A 42 -14.28 1.17 -8.18
CA LEU A 42 -14.32 2.57 -7.89
C LEU A 42 -13.99 3.27 -9.22
N PRO A 43 -14.91 4.08 -9.71
CA PRO A 43 -15.16 5.33 -9.07
C PRO A 43 -16.55 5.36 -8.45
N LEU A 44 -16.60 5.56 -7.14
CA LEU A 44 -17.77 6.16 -6.53
C LEU A 44 -18.06 7.43 -7.32
N ASP A 45 -19.30 7.57 -7.81
CA ASP A 45 -19.76 8.82 -8.40
C ASP A 45 -19.35 9.95 -7.46
N GLU A 46 -18.75 11.00 -8.00
CA GLU A 46 -18.24 12.12 -7.19
C GLU A 46 -19.32 12.72 -6.29
N LYS A 47 -20.58 12.71 -6.73
CA LYS A 47 -21.74 13.12 -5.92
C LYS A 47 -21.95 12.19 -4.72
N VAL A 48 -21.84 10.90 -4.93
CA VAL A 48 -21.99 9.89 -3.86
C VAL A 48 -20.84 10.04 -2.87
N LEU A 49 -19.60 10.24 -3.35
CA LEU A 49 -18.47 10.49 -2.49
C LEU A 49 -18.65 11.75 -1.64
N LYS A 50 -19.07 12.86 -2.25
CA LYS A 50 -19.33 14.11 -1.54
C LYS A 50 -20.43 13.96 -0.48
N SER A 51 -21.49 13.17 -0.76
CA SER A 51 -22.55 12.92 0.23
C SER A 51 -22.05 12.15 1.44
N TYR A 52 -21.18 11.15 1.26
CA TYR A 52 -20.56 10.42 2.37
C TYR A 52 -19.61 11.30 3.18
N VAL A 53 -18.81 12.14 2.52
CA VAL A 53 -17.94 13.11 3.20
C VAL A 53 -18.77 14.04 4.07
N SER A 54 -19.83 14.65 3.52
CA SER A 54 -20.72 15.53 4.29
C SER A 54 -21.36 14.82 5.47
N TYR A 55 -21.76 13.56 5.32
CA TYR A 55 -22.34 12.77 6.40
C TYR A 55 -21.32 12.50 7.52
N ILE A 56 -20.07 12.17 7.17
CA ILE A 56 -18.99 11.98 8.14
C ILE A 56 -18.72 13.28 8.89
N ASP A 57 -18.65 14.40 8.17
CA ASP A 57 -18.43 15.72 8.79
C ASP A 57 -19.55 16.08 9.76
N GLU A 58 -20.81 15.79 9.42
CA GLU A 58 -21.97 16.02 10.30
C GLU A 58 -21.90 15.16 11.57
N LEU A 59 -21.50 13.89 11.45
CA LEU A 59 -21.30 13.01 12.61
C LEU A 59 -20.21 13.54 13.55
N ILE A 60 -19.09 14.01 12.99
CA ILE A 60 -18.00 14.61 13.75
C ILE A 60 -18.48 15.87 14.45
N ASP A 61 -19.18 16.74 13.73
CA ASP A 61 -19.71 18.00 14.29
C ASP A 61 -20.71 17.76 15.42
N THR A 62 -21.59 16.79 15.25
CA THR A 62 -22.56 16.40 16.28
C THR A 62 -21.84 15.88 17.53
N ASN A 63 -20.81 15.06 17.36
CA ASN A 63 -20.00 14.56 18.47
C ASN A 63 -19.26 15.70 19.20
N LEU A 64 -18.65 16.63 18.46
CA LEU A 64 -17.98 17.79 19.04
C LEU A 64 -18.94 18.66 19.85
N ARG A 65 -20.13 18.95 19.27
CA ARG A 65 -21.18 19.73 19.97
C ARG A 65 -21.66 19.03 21.24
N SER A 66 -21.88 17.72 21.21
CA SER A 66 -22.31 16.94 22.38
C SER A 66 -21.30 17.02 23.52
N LYS A 67 -20.02 17.10 23.18
CA LYS A 67 -18.91 17.22 24.14
C LYS A 67 -18.56 18.68 24.48
N ARG A 68 -19.31 19.66 23.93
CA ARG A 68 -19.04 21.10 24.07
C ARG A 68 -17.63 21.49 23.60
N LEU A 69 -17.09 20.79 22.61
CA LEU A 69 -15.80 21.08 21.99
C LEU A 69 -16.02 21.94 20.74
N GLN A 70 -15.11 22.87 20.51
CA GLN A 70 -15.10 23.67 19.28
C GLN A 70 -14.12 23.09 18.28
N LYS A 71 -14.41 23.22 16.99
CA LYS A 71 -13.44 22.94 15.94
C LYS A 71 -12.21 23.83 16.10
N THR A 72 -11.04 23.28 15.85
CA THR A 72 -9.81 24.09 15.73
C THR A 72 -9.91 24.96 14.48
N LYS A 73 -9.24 26.11 14.54
CA LYS A 73 -9.12 26.99 13.35
C LYS A 73 -8.44 26.25 12.21
N GLU A 74 -8.82 26.61 10.99
CA GLU A 74 -8.09 26.14 9.81
C GLU A 74 -6.61 26.53 9.91
N ILE A 75 -5.77 25.61 9.45
CA ILE A 75 -4.33 25.84 9.43
C ILE A 75 -3.98 26.80 8.29
N ASP A 76 -2.92 27.59 8.50
CA ASP A 76 -2.39 28.46 7.47
C ASP A 76 -1.71 27.68 6.33
N ASP A 77 -1.47 28.35 5.21
CA ASP A 77 -0.88 27.75 4.02
C ASP A 77 0.55 27.24 4.26
N TYR A 78 1.33 27.84 5.15
CA TYR A 78 2.66 27.35 5.53
C TYR A 78 2.57 26.00 6.22
N THR A 79 1.71 25.91 7.20
CA THR A 79 1.47 24.67 7.95
C THR A 79 0.88 23.59 7.04
N TYR A 80 -0.05 23.96 6.17
CA TYR A 80 -0.65 23.06 5.18
C TYR A 80 0.41 22.48 4.25
N ALA A 81 1.19 23.32 3.57
CA ALA A 81 2.23 22.86 2.66
C ALA A 81 3.26 21.98 3.37
N ARG A 82 3.74 22.38 4.55
CA ARG A 82 4.69 21.59 5.34
C ARG A 82 4.15 20.20 5.65
N ARG A 83 2.91 20.10 6.13
CA ARG A 83 2.28 18.80 6.45
C ARG A 83 2.10 17.95 5.20
N LEU A 84 1.62 18.53 4.12
CA LEU A 84 1.39 17.82 2.87
C LEU A 84 2.69 17.25 2.30
N TYR A 85 3.78 18.03 2.27
CA TYR A 85 5.09 17.55 1.81
C TYR A 85 5.62 16.41 2.68
N LEU A 86 5.54 16.54 4.01
CA LEU A 86 5.98 15.49 4.93
C LEU A 86 5.19 14.19 4.75
N THR A 87 3.88 14.29 4.64
CA THR A 87 3.01 13.11 4.50
C THR A 87 3.16 12.45 3.14
N THR A 88 3.34 13.24 2.06
CA THR A 88 3.31 12.74 0.70
C THR A 88 4.68 12.26 0.22
N ILE A 89 5.72 13.06 0.43
CA ILE A 89 7.07 12.81 -0.10
C ILE A 89 8.16 12.67 0.97
N GLY A 90 7.78 12.71 2.26
CA GLY A 90 8.68 12.45 3.38
C GLY A 90 9.71 13.55 3.68
N ARG A 91 9.57 14.74 3.10
CA ARG A 91 10.45 15.87 3.36
C ARG A 91 9.67 17.18 3.51
N ILE A 92 10.31 18.20 4.07
CA ILE A 92 9.75 19.56 4.06
C ILE A 92 9.91 20.20 2.67
N PRO A 93 9.05 21.16 2.31
CA PRO A 93 9.23 21.94 1.08
C PRO A 93 10.52 22.76 1.14
N THR A 94 11.16 22.98 0.01
CA THR A 94 12.21 24.00 -0.12
C THR A 94 11.58 25.38 -0.02
N GLN A 95 12.41 26.40 0.25
CA GLN A 95 11.93 27.78 0.29
C GLN A 95 11.23 28.18 -1.01
N LYS A 96 11.79 27.81 -2.16
CA LYS A 96 11.20 28.08 -3.47
C LYS A 96 9.84 27.44 -3.64
N GLU A 97 9.71 26.14 -3.33
CA GLU A 97 8.45 25.40 -3.42
C GLU A 97 7.37 25.98 -2.50
N LEU A 98 7.77 26.44 -1.32
CA LEU A 98 6.87 27.04 -0.34
C LEU A 98 6.36 28.40 -0.83
N LEU A 99 7.26 29.27 -1.31
CA LEU A 99 6.88 30.59 -1.82
C LEU A 99 6.00 30.45 -3.07
N GLU A 100 6.33 29.57 -4.01
CA GLU A 100 5.50 29.30 -5.19
C GLU A 100 4.05 28.94 -4.79
N PHE A 101 3.86 28.13 -3.73
CA PHE A 101 2.53 27.77 -3.27
C PHE A 101 1.81 28.91 -2.54
N ILE A 102 2.52 29.71 -1.74
CA ILE A 102 1.92 30.80 -0.97
C ILE A 102 1.48 31.94 -1.88
N ASP A 103 2.32 32.27 -2.86
CA ASP A 103 2.07 33.38 -3.81
C ASP A 103 1.03 33.01 -4.87
N ASP A 104 0.70 31.71 -5.03
CA ASP A 104 -0.36 31.26 -5.92
C ASP A 104 -1.72 31.70 -5.38
N ARG A 105 -2.44 32.51 -6.16
CA ARG A 105 -3.78 33.05 -5.83
C ARG A 105 -4.92 32.19 -6.36
N ASP A 106 -4.60 31.04 -7.00
CA ASP A 106 -5.63 30.16 -7.52
C ASP A 106 -6.41 29.50 -6.37
N SER A 107 -7.73 29.51 -6.46
CA SER A 107 -8.61 28.85 -5.50
C SER A 107 -8.34 27.35 -5.39
N ASN A 108 -7.82 26.73 -6.46
CA ASN A 108 -7.50 25.30 -6.53
C ASN A 108 -6.03 24.98 -6.23
N LYS A 109 -5.26 25.92 -5.67
CA LYS A 109 -3.82 25.73 -5.42
C LYS A 109 -3.50 24.51 -4.55
N LYS A 110 -4.38 24.17 -3.60
CA LYS A 110 -4.22 22.99 -2.73
C LYS A 110 -4.31 21.71 -3.55
N ASP A 111 -5.31 21.57 -4.42
CA ASP A 111 -5.48 20.40 -5.27
C ASP A 111 -4.35 20.27 -6.29
N LYS A 112 -3.92 21.39 -6.88
CA LYS A 112 -2.75 21.41 -7.77
C LYS A 112 -1.49 20.92 -7.06
N LEU A 113 -1.27 21.35 -5.82
CA LEU A 113 -0.12 20.90 -5.03
C LEU A 113 -0.20 19.41 -4.72
N ILE A 114 -1.38 18.91 -4.33
CA ILE A 114 -1.61 17.47 -4.10
C ILE A 114 -1.24 16.68 -5.36
N GLN A 115 -1.78 17.06 -6.52
CA GLN A 115 -1.52 16.38 -7.79
C GLN A 115 -0.04 16.45 -8.19
N LYS A 116 0.62 17.58 -8.00
CA LYS A 116 2.05 17.77 -8.25
C LYS A 116 2.88 16.79 -7.41
N LEU A 117 2.57 16.67 -6.12
CA LEU A 117 3.31 15.79 -5.21
C LEU A 117 3.05 14.31 -5.48
N LEU A 118 1.80 13.91 -5.70
CA LEU A 118 1.43 12.52 -6.01
C LEU A 118 2.04 12.01 -7.33
N ASN A 119 2.31 12.91 -8.27
CA ASN A 119 2.95 12.57 -9.54
C ASN A 119 4.48 12.73 -9.52
N SER A 120 5.08 13.00 -8.37
CA SER A 120 6.52 13.19 -8.22
C SER A 120 7.27 11.89 -7.94
N SER A 121 8.55 11.84 -8.32
CA SER A 121 9.44 10.75 -7.91
C SER A 121 9.64 10.69 -6.38
N GLY A 122 9.47 11.83 -5.70
CA GLY A 122 9.52 11.92 -4.23
C GLY A 122 8.44 11.06 -3.59
N TYR A 123 7.22 11.06 -4.12
CA TYR A 123 6.13 10.20 -3.67
C TYR A 123 6.49 8.72 -3.80
N VAL A 124 6.95 8.31 -4.98
CA VAL A 124 7.35 6.91 -5.22
C VAL A 124 8.45 6.47 -4.25
N ASN A 125 9.46 7.31 -4.04
CA ASN A 125 10.56 7.00 -3.12
C ASN A 125 10.08 6.90 -1.66
N HIS A 126 9.20 7.79 -1.23
CA HIS A 126 8.64 7.77 0.12
C HIS A 126 7.79 6.52 0.34
N GLN A 127 6.91 6.19 -0.60
CA GLN A 127 6.11 4.97 -0.58
C GLN A 127 6.98 3.71 -0.63
N LEU A 128 8.03 3.72 -1.44
CA LEU A 128 8.97 2.59 -1.52
C LEU A 128 9.63 2.31 -0.17
N ASN A 129 10.05 3.35 0.57
CA ASN A 129 10.63 3.18 1.91
C ASN A 129 9.60 2.53 2.86
N TRP A 130 8.38 3.05 2.88
CA TRP A 130 7.31 2.49 3.72
C TRP A 130 7.01 1.02 3.39
N TRP A 131 6.90 0.70 2.09
CA TRP A 131 6.66 -0.67 1.65
C TRP A 131 7.82 -1.61 1.98
N THR A 132 9.06 -1.18 1.78
CA THR A 132 10.25 -2.01 2.08
C THR A 132 10.38 -2.28 3.57
N ASP A 133 10.05 -1.33 4.43
CA ASP A 133 10.03 -1.52 5.87
C ASP A 133 8.90 -2.49 6.29
N MET A 134 7.69 -2.28 5.79
CA MET A 134 6.54 -3.14 6.08
C MET A 134 6.78 -4.59 5.63
N LEU A 135 7.35 -4.78 4.44
CA LEU A 135 7.65 -6.10 3.87
C LEU A 135 8.99 -6.67 4.35
N ARG A 136 9.70 -5.94 5.21
CA ARG A 136 11.02 -6.33 5.77
C ARG A 136 12.02 -6.78 4.69
N VAL A 137 12.08 -6.02 3.60
CA VAL A 137 12.98 -6.31 2.48
C VAL A 137 14.43 -6.21 2.93
N LYS A 138 15.17 -7.31 2.87
CA LYS A 138 16.59 -7.36 3.22
C LYS A 138 17.44 -7.37 1.95
N ASP A 139 18.57 -6.68 1.99
CA ASP A 139 19.50 -6.64 0.86
C ASP A 139 20.22 -7.96 0.64
N ARG A 140 20.54 -8.65 1.72
CA ARG A 140 21.30 -9.91 1.70
C ARG A 140 20.60 -10.99 2.50
N VAL A 141 20.60 -12.18 1.97
CA VAL A 141 20.27 -13.39 2.74
C VAL A 141 21.54 -13.86 3.42
N ASN A 142 21.45 -14.23 4.69
CA ASN A 142 22.61 -14.69 5.48
C ASN A 142 23.39 -15.79 4.73
N GLY A 143 24.69 -15.58 4.56
CA GLY A 143 25.60 -16.53 3.91
C GLY A 143 25.67 -16.42 2.37
N THR A 144 24.99 -15.48 1.74
CA THR A 144 25.08 -15.27 0.29
C THR A 144 25.57 -13.86 -0.06
N ASN A 145 26.31 -13.75 -1.17
CA ASN A 145 26.71 -12.45 -1.75
C ASN A 145 25.64 -11.91 -2.72
N ILE A 146 24.47 -12.54 -2.81
CA ILE A 146 23.43 -12.19 -3.75
C ILE A 146 22.57 -11.08 -3.14
N ASN A 147 22.45 -9.96 -3.86
CA ASN A 147 21.59 -8.84 -3.47
C ASN A 147 20.14 -9.08 -3.94
N VAL A 148 19.44 -9.99 -3.27
CA VAL A 148 18.04 -10.34 -3.58
C VAL A 148 17.11 -9.15 -3.38
N GLY A 149 17.41 -8.29 -2.41
CA GLY A 149 16.62 -7.12 -2.10
C GLY A 149 16.57 -6.08 -3.22
N ALA A 150 17.64 -6.00 -4.04
CA ALA A 150 17.67 -5.05 -5.14
C ALA A 150 16.62 -5.36 -6.22
N VAL A 151 16.45 -6.63 -6.58
CA VAL A 151 15.45 -7.08 -7.57
C VAL A 151 14.05 -6.83 -7.05
N TYR A 152 13.81 -7.17 -5.78
CA TYR A 152 12.52 -6.95 -5.14
C TYR A 152 12.16 -5.46 -5.05
N ARG A 153 13.10 -4.61 -4.61
CA ARG A 153 12.89 -3.16 -4.58
C ARG A 153 12.66 -2.57 -5.97
N LYS A 154 13.35 -3.09 -6.99
CA LYS A 154 13.12 -2.65 -8.37
C LYS A 154 11.69 -2.95 -8.81
N TRP A 155 11.23 -4.18 -8.62
CA TRP A 155 9.85 -4.56 -8.95
C TRP A 155 8.82 -3.70 -8.22
N LEU A 156 9.02 -3.48 -6.92
CA LEU A 156 8.13 -2.67 -6.10
C LEU A 156 8.12 -1.20 -6.54
N ARG A 157 9.28 -0.64 -6.85
CA ARG A 157 9.41 0.72 -7.40
C ARG A 157 8.68 0.85 -8.74
N ASP A 158 8.89 -0.10 -9.64
CA ASP A 158 8.24 -0.11 -10.95
C ASP A 158 6.71 -0.22 -10.81
N SER A 159 6.24 -1.03 -9.87
CA SER A 159 4.81 -1.15 -9.53
C SER A 159 4.22 0.15 -8.99
N LEU A 160 4.91 0.84 -8.10
CA LEU A 160 4.48 2.13 -7.56
C LEU A 160 4.53 3.23 -8.64
N TYR A 161 5.57 3.24 -9.46
CA TYR A 161 5.73 4.22 -10.51
C TYR A 161 4.64 4.10 -11.59
N SER A 162 4.29 2.86 -11.95
CA SER A 162 3.20 2.56 -12.89
C SER A 162 1.80 2.72 -12.29
N LYS A 163 1.71 3.12 -11.00
CA LYS A 163 0.44 3.23 -10.26
C LYS A 163 -0.37 1.92 -10.30
N LYS A 164 0.34 0.79 -10.21
CA LYS A 164 -0.31 -0.54 -10.17
C LYS A 164 -1.31 -0.59 -9.03
N PRO A 165 -2.55 -1.08 -9.26
CA PRO A 165 -3.56 -1.22 -8.22
C PRO A 165 -3.06 -2.06 -7.05
N TYR A 166 -3.45 -1.69 -5.83
CA TYR A 166 -3.02 -2.35 -4.59
C TYR A 166 -3.33 -3.86 -4.59
N ASP A 167 -4.53 -4.23 -5.02
CA ASP A 167 -4.95 -5.63 -5.10
C ASP A 167 -4.07 -6.44 -6.06
N GLN A 168 -3.63 -5.84 -7.17
CA GLN A 168 -2.72 -6.48 -8.11
C GLN A 168 -1.32 -6.65 -7.50
N ILE A 169 -0.81 -5.65 -6.78
CA ILE A 169 0.47 -5.76 -6.05
C ILE A 169 0.39 -6.93 -5.06
N VAL A 170 -0.69 -7.00 -4.27
CA VAL A 170 -0.87 -8.07 -3.28
C VAL A 170 -0.98 -9.45 -3.94
N ARG A 171 -1.74 -9.58 -5.04
CA ARG A 171 -1.86 -10.83 -5.78
C ARG A 171 -0.51 -11.32 -6.32
N GLU A 172 0.28 -10.42 -6.91
CA GLU A 172 1.61 -10.76 -7.40
C GLU A 172 2.56 -11.17 -6.26
N LEU A 173 2.48 -10.51 -5.09
CA LEU A 173 3.27 -10.87 -3.91
C LEU A 173 2.91 -12.26 -3.36
N VAL A 174 1.61 -12.53 -3.22
CA VAL A 174 1.15 -13.81 -2.66
C VAL A 174 1.30 -14.97 -3.66
N GLY A 175 1.10 -14.69 -4.95
CA GLY A 175 1.22 -15.68 -6.02
C GLY A 175 2.65 -15.89 -6.51
N SER A 176 3.61 -15.08 -6.06
CA SER A 176 5.00 -15.25 -6.51
C SER A 176 5.61 -16.52 -5.95
N SER A 177 6.13 -17.36 -6.83
CA SER A 177 6.96 -18.51 -6.48
C SER A 177 8.38 -18.26 -6.97
N GLY A 178 9.39 -18.47 -6.12
CA GLY A 178 10.79 -18.31 -6.47
C GLY A 178 11.65 -19.25 -5.65
N LYS A 179 12.75 -19.72 -6.24
CA LYS A 179 13.81 -20.38 -5.50
C LYS A 179 14.81 -19.30 -5.06
N LEU A 180 15.15 -19.28 -3.79
CA LEU A 180 16.38 -18.66 -3.33
C LEU A 180 17.53 -19.53 -3.87
N LEU A 181 18.24 -19.03 -4.86
CA LEU A 181 19.47 -19.66 -5.36
C LEU A 181 20.60 -19.34 -4.41
#